data_e707c6c602f42bbfd1fd409233868829
#
_entry.id   e707c6c602f42bbfd1fd409233868829
#
_cell.length_a   1.000
_cell.length_b   1.000
_cell.length_c   1.000
_cell.angle_alpha   90.00
_cell.angle_beta   90.00
_cell.angle_gamma   90.00
#
_symmetry.space_group_name_H-M   'P 1'
#
loop_
_entity.id
_entity.type
_entity.pdbx_description
1 polymer ?
#
loop_
_entity_poly.entity_id
_entity_poly.type
_entity_poly.pdbx_seq_one_letter_code
_entity_poly.pdbx_strand_id
1 'polypeptide(L)'
;VSRKDKYQGLKSKKYLGQVTSLAKIEDDMVFTEGPAADGEGHLYFTNVPVGKILKWDAEKRKLSVFRENSNKANGLYFTPQGDLLACEGGLGRVTRTNMKTGKIEVLASQFNGFPFAPSNDVCMDQQGRIYFTSRPGTTDPKKGNVNAVYRIDPDGSVDQLLHWPDVHMPNGIVISPDNKTLYLIEAHPDADHHRDIRAYDLQANGKLKNGRILINFYPGRSGDGMCIDAAGNLYVAAGLHATRKTSETLDTRPGIHVVSPEGKLIAFRETPVDTITNCSFGGADLRTLYITCGDQLLQMRTQIPGKASYRPTA
;
A
#
# COMPACT_ATOMS: atom_id res chain seq x y z
N VAL A 1 -4.59 -21.00 -28.94
CA VAL A 1 -5.83 -20.36 -28.43
C VAL A 1 -5.42 -18.96 -27.97
N SER A 2 -5.89 -17.90 -28.69
CA SER A 2 -5.63 -16.51 -28.34
C SER A 2 -6.16 -16.26 -26.91
N ARG A 3 -5.28 -15.93 -25.97
CA ARG A 3 -5.68 -15.47 -24.63
C ARG A 3 -6.53 -14.21 -24.82
N LYS A 4 -7.81 -14.24 -24.42
CA LYS A 4 -8.64 -13.04 -24.40
C LYS A 4 -7.91 -11.98 -23.56
N ASP A 5 -7.69 -10.81 -24.13
CA ASP A 5 -7.11 -9.68 -23.40
C ASP A 5 -8.02 -9.36 -22.21
N LYS A 6 -7.53 -9.57 -20.97
CA LYS A 6 -8.28 -9.35 -19.73
C LYS A 6 -8.77 -7.90 -19.53
N TYR A 7 -8.23 -6.97 -20.31
CA TYR A 7 -8.61 -5.55 -20.31
C TYR A 7 -9.69 -5.20 -21.34
N GLN A 8 -9.99 -6.12 -22.26
CA GLN A 8 -10.98 -5.88 -23.29
C GLN A 8 -12.41 -5.87 -22.70
N GLY A 9 -13.21 -4.85 -23.04
CA GLY A 9 -14.60 -4.71 -22.61
C GLY A 9 -14.79 -4.17 -21.18
N LEU A 10 -13.70 -3.79 -20.48
CA LEU A 10 -13.81 -3.17 -19.17
C LEU A 10 -14.52 -1.81 -19.25
N LYS A 11 -15.43 -1.57 -18.31
CA LYS A 11 -16.19 -0.32 -18.23
C LYS A 11 -15.44 0.73 -17.39
N SER A 12 -14.15 0.93 -17.67
CA SER A 12 -13.22 1.73 -16.85
C SER A 12 -13.73 3.15 -16.57
N LYS A 13 -14.41 3.80 -17.54
CA LYS A 13 -15.00 5.14 -17.34
C LYS A 13 -16.08 5.21 -16.25
N LYS A 14 -16.67 4.06 -15.86
CA LYS A 14 -17.62 3.99 -14.74
C LYS A 14 -16.95 4.07 -13.37
N TYR A 15 -15.62 3.96 -13.31
CA TYR A 15 -14.85 3.95 -12.06
C TYR A 15 -13.77 5.02 -12.04
N LEU A 16 -13.07 5.22 -13.16
CA LEU A 16 -11.81 5.93 -13.25
C LEU A 16 -11.87 7.07 -14.28
N GLY A 17 -11.44 8.26 -13.86
CA GLY A 17 -11.20 9.41 -14.72
C GLY A 17 -9.87 9.32 -15.48
N GLN A 18 -9.42 10.46 -16.00
CA GLN A 18 -8.12 10.59 -16.66
C GLN A 18 -7.01 10.74 -15.63
N VAL A 19 -5.83 10.21 -15.94
CA VAL A 19 -4.61 10.43 -15.16
C VAL A 19 -4.04 11.80 -15.49
N THR A 20 -3.65 12.55 -14.46
CA THR A 20 -2.93 13.81 -14.59
C THR A 20 -1.72 13.83 -13.67
N SER A 21 -0.61 14.44 -14.12
CA SER A 21 0.56 14.65 -13.27
C SER A 21 0.36 15.88 -12.39
N LEU A 22 0.67 15.74 -11.10
CA LEU A 22 0.65 16.84 -10.11
C LEU A 22 2.02 17.43 -9.91
N ALA A 23 3.03 16.59 -9.75
CA ALA A 23 4.39 16.99 -9.49
C ALA A 23 5.39 15.95 -10.02
N LYS A 24 6.55 16.42 -10.43
CA LYS A 24 7.73 15.62 -10.63
C LYS A 24 8.64 15.79 -9.42
N ILE A 25 9.18 14.67 -8.93
CA ILE A 25 10.09 14.64 -7.79
C ILE A 25 11.51 14.68 -8.35
N GLU A 26 12.28 15.67 -7.91
CA GLU A 26 13.68 15.86 -8.28
C GLU A 26 14.53 15.61 -7.05
N ASP A 27 15.34 14.55 -7.10
CA ASP A 27 16.27 14.15 -6.05
C ASP A 27 17.39 13.28 -6.66
N ASP A 28 18.45 13.00 -5.92
CA ASP A 28 19.58 12.15 -6.39
C ASP A 28 19.11 10.74 -6.77
N MET A 29 18.16 10.20 -6.01
CA MET A 29 17.47 8.94 -6.30
C MET A 29 15.99 9.12 -6.01
N VAL A 30 15.14 8.62 -6.89
CA VAL A 30 13.69 8.70 -6.72
C VAL A 30 13.05 7.32 -6.83
N PHE A 31 12.33 6.96 -5.80
CA PHE A 31 11.40 5.85 -5.75
C PHE A 31 10.27 6.24 -4.79
N THR A 32 9.17 6.71 -5.37
CA THR A 32 8.03 7.21 -4.58
C THR A 32 7.14 6.10 -4.12
N GLU A 33 6.63 6.20 -2.89
CA GLU A 33 5.83 5.18 -2.21
C GLU A 33 4.85 5.78 -1.20
N GLY A 34 4.06 4.92 -0.59
CA GLY A 34 3.33 5.10 0.63
C GLY A 34 2.42 6.33 0.73
N PRO A 35 1.59 6.63 -0.28
CA PRO A 35 0.74 7.82 -0.24
C PRO A 35 -0.35 7.68 0.83
N ALA A 36 -0.54 8.75 1.61
CA ALA A 36 -1.61 8.86 2.61
C ALA A 36 -2.14 10.31 2.65
N ALA A 37 -3.46 10.47 2.54
CA ALA A 37 -4.09 11.78 2.63
C ALA A 37 -4.53 12.10 4.06
N ASP A 38 -4.33 13.34 4.50
CA ASP A 38 -4.82 13.84 5.78
C ASP A 38 -6.29 14.31 5.71
N GLY A 39 -6.86 14.72 6.84
CA GLY A 39 -8.23 15.21 6.93
C GLY A 39 -8.45 16.58 6.26
N GLU A 40 -7.39 17.30 5.94
CA GLU A 40 -7.41 18.61 5.28
C GLU A 40 -7.29 18.50 3.75
N GLY A 41 -7.07 17.28 3.24
CA GLY A 41 -6.97 16.99 1.80
C GLY A 41 -5.56 17.08 1.23
N HIS A 42 -4.54 17.29 2.07
CA HIS A 42 -3.15 17.20 1.64
C HIS A 42 -2.70 15.74 1.53
N LEU A 43 -1.73 15.48 0.68
CA LEU A 43 -1.14 14.16 0.54
C LEU A 43 0.28 14.14 1.10
N TYR A 44 0.58 13.09 1.84
CA TYR A 44 1.93 12.73 2.27
C TYR A 44 2.34 11.47 1.55
N PHE A 45 3.60 11.39 1.11
CA PHE A 45 4.15 10.21 0.45
C PHE A 45 5.67 10.16 0.65
N THR A 46 6.27 9.04 0.36
CA THR A 46 7.70 8.85 0.63
C THR A 46 8.54 8.86 -0.65
N ASN A 47 9.77 9.34 -0.53
CA ASN A 47 10.86 9.04 -1.45
C ASN A 47 11.84 8.15 -0.68
N VAL A 48 11.71 6.85 -0.87
CA VAL A 48 12.32 5.82 -0.01
C VAL A 48 13.85 5.86 -0.03
N PRO A 49 14.55 5.91 -1.19
CA PRO A 49 16.01 5.80 -1.22
C PRO A 49 16.73 6.87 -0.41
N VAL A 50 16.21 8.09 -0.44
CA VAL A 50 16.80 9.25 0.24
C VAL A 50 16.20 9.52 1.62
N GLY A 51 15.24 8.69 2.06
CA GLY A 51 14.65 8.77 3.40
C GLY A 51 13.86 10.05 3.65
N LYS A 52 13.06 10.49 2.65
CA LYS A 52 12.21 11.68 2.78
C LYS A 52 10.73 11.31 2.83
N ILE A 53 9.96 12.02 3.64
CA ILE A 53 8.51 12.12 3.53
C ILE A 53 8.20 13.48 2.91
N LEU A 54 7.47 13.46 1.82
CA LEU A 54 7.06 14.64 1.05
C LEU A 54 5.61 14.98 1.36
N LYS A 55 5.25 16.26 1.25
CA LYS A 55 3.89 16.76 1.35
C LYS A 55 3.48 17.47 0.07
N TRP A 56 2.38 17.06 -0.52
CA TRP A 56 1.65 17.81 -1.54
C TRP A 56 0.53 18.62 -0.86
N ASP A 57 0.68 19.92 -0.86
CA ASP A 57 -0.36 20.85 -0.43
C ASP A 57 -1.34 21.03 -1.61
N ALA A 58 -2.53 20.47 -1.47
CA ALA A 58 -3.51 20.46 -2.56
C ALA A 58 -4.11 21.84 -2.85
N GLU A 59 -4.20 22.70 -1.83
CA GLU A 59 -4.72 24.07 -1.99
C GLU A 59 -3.71 24.96 -2.72
N LYS A 60 -2.46 24.95 -2.27
CA LYS A 60 -1.36 25.74 -2.83
C LYS A 60 -0.75 25.10 -4.07
N ARG A 61 -1.10 23.84 -4.38
CA ARG A 61 -0.50 23.03 -5.45
C ARG A 61 1.03 23.02 -5.37
N LYS A 62 1.54 22.78 -4.17
CA LYS A 62 2.97 22.88 -3.88
C LYS A 62 3.48 21.60 -3.22
N LEU A 63 4.59 21.09 -3.76
CA LEU A 63 5.37 20.02 -3.16
C LEU A 63 6.39 20.59 -2.17
N SER A 64 6.55 19.95 -1.02
CA SER A 64 7.55 20.30 -0.01
C SER A 64 8.03 19.05 0.72
N VAL A 65 9.18 19.14 1.37
CA VAL A 65 9.66 18.10 2.28
C VAL A 65 8.95 18.30 3.63
N PHE A 66 8.27 17.25 4.09
CA PHE A 66 7.64 17.21 5.42
C PHE A 66 8.64 16.72 6.48
N ARG A 67 9.39 15.66 6.17
CA ARG A 67 10.36 15.05 7.09
C ARG A 67 11.55 14.51 6.31
N GLU A 68 12.74 14.88 6.75
CA GLU A 68 14.00 14.28 6.33
C GLU A 68 14.43 13.18 7.32
N ASN A 69 15.39 12.35 6.92
CA ASN A 69 15.91 11.26 7.74
C ASN A 69 14.81 10.34 8.28
N SER A 70 13.86 9.97 7.42
CA SER A 70 12.73 9.12 7.76
C SER A 70 13.10 7.63 7.87
N ASN A 71 14.40 7.29 7.88
CA ASN A 71 14.89 5.91 7.94
C ASN A 71 14.31 5.03 6.82
N LYS A 72 14.30 5.56 5.61
CA LYS A 72 13.72 4.90 4.43
C LYS A 72 12.26 4.49 4.68
N ALA A 73 11.46 5.43 5.21
CA ALA A 73 10.02 5.22 5.34
C ALA A 73 9.42 4.85 3.99
N ASN A 74 8.52 3.88 3.99
CA ASN A 74 7.81 3.36 2.83
C ASN A 74 6.32 3.66 2.98
N GLY A 75 5.49 2.73 3.45
CA GLY A 75 4.06 2.91 3.64
C GLY A 75 3.72 3.91 4.73
N LEU A 76 2.73 4.76 4.46
CA LEU A 76 2.16 5.73 5.39
C LEU A 76 0.67 5.47 5.59
N TYR A 77 0.13 5.89 6.74
CA TYR A 77 -1.29 5.80 7.03
C TYR A 77 -1.70 6.85 8.06
N PHE A 78 -2.79 7.57 7.83
CA PHE A 78 -3.36 8.47 8.84
C PHE A 78 -4.33 7.73 9.75
N THR A 79 -4.11 7.84 11.05
CA THR A 79 -5.04 7.31 12.05
C THR A 79 -6.33 8.13 12.08
N PRO A 80 -7.44 7.61 12.64
CA PRO A 80 -8.66 8.40 12.84
C PRO A 80 -8.45 9.70 13.62
N GLN A 81 -7.43 9.75 14.50
CA GLN A 81 -7.06 10.93 15.28
C GLN A 81 -6.21 11.94 14.49
N GLY A 82 -5.81 11.61 13.28
CA GLY A 82 -4.99 12.45 12.41
C GLY A 82 -3.49 12.35 12.64
N ASP A 83 -3.00 11.34 13.37
CA ASP A 83 -1.58 11.05 13.51
C ASP A 83 -1.08 10.23 12.31
N LEU A 84 0.18 10.42 11.92
CA LEU A 84 0.80 9.75 10.80
C LEU A 84 1.58 8.51 11.24
N LEU A 85 1.15 7.33 10.79
CA LEU A 85 1.92 6.09 10.88
C LEU A 85 2.91 6.01 9.73
N ALA A 86 4.11 5.49 9.98
CA ALA A 86 5.12 5.24 8.98
C ALA A 86 5.84 3.91 9.20
N CYS A 87 5.94 3.12 8.13
CA CYS A 87 6.82 1.97 8.06
C CYS A 87 8.25 2.42 7.73
N GLU A 88 9.13 2.51 8.72
CA GLU A 88 10.52 2.93 8.55
C GLU A 88 11.42 1.71 8.24
N GLY A 89 11.48 1.34 6.95
CA GLY A 89 12.12 0.12 6.49
C GLY A 89 13.61 0.04 6.78
N GLY A 90 14.31 1.18 6.79
CA GLY A 90 15.76 1.21 7.06
C GLY A 90 16.15 0.75 8.47
N LEU A 91 15.26 0.90 9.44
CA LEU A 91 15.45 0.44 10.83
C LEU A 91 14.52 -0.72 11.19
N GLY A 92 13.66 -1.17 10.28
CA GLY A 92 12.70 -2.25 10.54
C GLY A 92 11.79 -1.90 11.73
N ARG A 93 11.05 -0.79 11.64
CA ARG A 93 10.17 -0.34 12.72
C ARG A 93 8.92 0.37 12.19
N VAL A 94 7.92 0.50 13.05
CA VAL A 94 6.72 1.31 12.79
C VAL A 94 6.69 2.47 13.77
N THR A 95 6.47 3.68 13.26
CA THR A 95 6.40 4.91 14.07
C THR A 95 5.07 5.60 13.92
N ARG A 96 4.73 6.43 14.92
CA ARG A 96 3.60 7.36 14.91
C ARG A 96 4.11 8.78 15.12
N THR A 97 3.79 9.67 14.21
CA THR A 97 4.05 11.10 14.34
C THR A 97 2.78 11.79 14.78
N ASN A 98 2.81 12.46 15.94
CA ASN A 98 1.75 13.36 16.34
C ASN A 98 1.83 14.61 15.47
N MET A 99 0.83 14.82 14.61
CA MET A 99 0.85 15.87 13.60
C MET A 99 0.72 17.29 14.17
N LYS A 100 0.25 17.43 15.42
CA LYS A 100 0.13 18.73 16.11
C LYS A 100 1.45 19.15 16.74
N THR A 101 2.19 18.20 17.32
CA THR A 101 3.42 18.49 18.08
C THR A 101 4.69 18.15 17.33
N GLY A 102 4.60 17.36 16.25
CA GLY A 102 5.74 16.81 15.53
C GLY A 102 6.49 15.69 16.27
N LYS A 103 6.01 15.27 17.46
CA LYS A 103 6.65 14.20 18.23
C LYS A 103 6.51 12.87 17.52
N ILE A 104 7.63 12.15 17.37
CA ILE A 104 7.68 10.81 16.81
C ILE A 104 7.84 9.80 17.94
N GLU A 105 7.01 8.78 17.89
CA GLU A 105 7.02 7.64 18.81
C GLU A 105 7.28 6.35 18.03
N VAL A 106 8.15 5.49 18.54
CA VAL A 106 8.35 4.13 18.00
C VAL A 106 7.31 3.22 18.62
N LEU A 107 6.42 2.66 17.80
CA LEU A 107 5.35 1.77 18.27
C LEU A 107 5.84 0.34 18.41
N ALA A 108 6.66 -0.12 17.46
CA ALA A 108 7.30 -1.43 17.48
C ALA A 108 8.57 -1.42 16.63
N SER A 109 9.60 -2.16 17.03
CA SER A 109 10.89 -2.24 16.34
C SER A 109 11.49 -3.64 16.27
N GLN A 110 10.85 -4.63 16.89
CA GLN A 110 11.38 -5.99 16.98
C GLN A 110 10.28 -7.03 17.21
N PHE A 111 10.60 -8.27 16.86
CA PHE A 111 9.82 -9.45 17.19
C PHE A 111 10.78 -10.61 17.51
N ASN A 112 10.51 -11.38 18.59
CA ASN A 112 11.35 -12.50 19.06
C ASN A 112 12.84 -12.15 19.22
N GLY A 113 13.16 -10.94 19.68
CA GLY A 113 14.53 -10.50 19.92
C GLY A 113 15.31 -10.04 18.70
N PHE A 114 14.71 -10.04 17.51
CA PHE A 114 15.31 -9.50 16.29
C PHE A 114 14.54 -8.26 15.79
N PRO A 115 15.23 -7.27 15.21
CA PRO A 115 14.57 -6.21 14.45
C PRO A 115 13.65 -6.82 13.39
N PHE A 116 12.55 -6.14 13.05
CA PHE A 116 11.77 -6.55 11.89
C PHE A 116 12.65 -6.53 10.63
N ALA A 117 12.38 -7.42 9.67
CA ALA A 117 12.74 -7.14 8.30
C ALA A 117 12.19 -5.76 7.89
N PRO A 118 12.70 -5.10 6.84
CA PRO A 118 12.21 -3.79 6.45
C PRO A 118 10.68 -3.72 6.45
N SER A 119 10.10 -2.88 7.33
CA SER A 119 8.67 -2.63 7.35
C SER A 119 8.27 -1.92 6.06
N ASN A 120 7.15 -2.35 5.44
CA ASN A 120 6.82 -1.94 4.08
C ASN A 120 5.51 -1.15 4.00
N ASP A 121 4.35 -1.78 4.17
CA ASP A 121 3.06 -1.10 4.08
C ASP A 121 2.23 -1.32 5.35
N VAL A 122 1.21 -0.46 5.58
CA VAL A 122 0.52 -0.38 6.86
C VAL A 122 -0.95 0.00 6.70
N CYS A 123 -1.81 -0.62 7.50
CA CYS A 123 -3.20 -0.21 7.67
C CYS A 123 -3.64 -0.37 9.13
N MET A 124 -4.85 0.10 9.45
CA MET A 124 -5.41 0.03 10.80
C MET A 124 -6.87 -0.45 10.73
N ASP A 125 -7.27 -1.23 11.72
CA ASP A 125 -8.68 -1.61 11.89
C ASP A 125 -9.46 -0.62 12.78
N GLN A 126 -10.76 -0.83 12.89
CA GLN A 126 -11.64 0.01 13.70
C GLN A 126 -11.41 -0.11 15.22
N GLN A 127 -10.67 -1.12 15.67
CA GLN A 127 -10.28 -1.32 17.06
C GLN A 127 -8.94 -0.65 17.39
N GLY A 128 -8.32 0.05 16.43
CA GLY A 128 -7.03 0.73 16.59
C GLY A 128 -5.82 -0.20 16.52
N ARG A 129 -6.00 -1.43 16.07
CA ARG A 129 -4.89 -2.36 15.82
C ARG A 129 -4.23 -2.04 14.47
N ILE A 130 -2.90 -2.01 14.46
CA ILE A 130 -2.10 -1.67 13.29
C ILE A 130 -1.57 -2.96 12.67
N TYR A 131 -1.79 -3.13 11.37
CA TYR A 131 -1.30 -4.26 10.59
C TYR A 131 -0.26 -3.76 9.60
N PHE A 132 0.89 -4.43 9.54
CA PHE A 132 1.94 -4.04 8.61
C PHE A 132 2.66 -5.24 8.01
N THR A 133 3.18 -5.05 6.80
CA THR A 133 4.00 -6.02 6.09
C THR A 133 5.48 -5.74 6.31
N SER A 134 6.30 -6.80 6.29
CA SER A 134 7.72 -6.72 6.56
C SER A 134 8.47 -7.67 5.61
N ARG A 135 9.36 -7.10 4.79
CA ARG A 135 10.13 -7.78 3.73
C ARG A 135 11.25 -6.90 3.17
N PRO A 136 12.33 -7.43 2.55
CA PRO A 136 12.71 -8.84 2.54
C PRO A 136 13.30 -9.26 3.89
N GLY A 137 12.85 -10.40 4.37
CA GLY A 137 13.38 -11.03 5.58
C GLY A 137 14.41 -12.11 5.26
N THR A 138 14.95 -12.71 6.33
CA THR A 138 15.78 -13.89 6.18
C THR A 138 14.95 -15.13 5.87
N THR A 139 15.56 -16.18 5.32
CA THR A 139 14.95 -17.50 5.17
C THR A 139 15.22 -18.42 6.37
N ASP A 140 16.10 -18.01 7.28
CA ASP A 140 16.45 -18.74 8.51
C ASP A 140 15.97 -17.96 9.73
N PRO A 141 14.88 -18.37 10.39
CA PRO A 141 14.32 -17.65 11.53
C PRO A 141 15.24 -17.60 12.76
N LYS A 142 16.33 -18.35 12.78
CA LYS A 142 17.37 -18.28 13.83
C LYS A 142 18.32 -17.10 13.63
N LYS A 143 18.32 -16.50 12.44
CA LYS A 143 19.22 -15.41 12.06
C LYS A 143 18.51 -14.03 11.98
N GLY A 144 17.20 -14.02 12.09
CA GLY A 144 16.42 -12.80 12.00
C GLY A 144 14.96 -13.06 11.66
N ASN A 145 14.18 -12.01 11.50
CA ASN A 145 12.79 -12.13 11.12
C ASN A 145 12.63 -12.44 9.63
N VAL A 146 11.73 -13.35 9.32
CA VAL A 146 11.33 -13.76 7.97
C VAL A 146 10.34 -12.77 7.37
N ASN A 147 9.99 -12.93 6.10
CA ASN A 147 8.86 -12.22 5.49
C ASN A 147 7.59 -12.50 6.27
N ALA A 148 6.88 -11.46 6.67
CA ALA A 148 5.73 -11.63 7.56
C ALA A 148 4.72 -10.47 7.49
N VAL A 149 3.55 -10.73 8.04
CA VAL A 149 2.54 -9.76 8.42
C VAL A 149 2.43 -9.74 9.93
N TYR A 150 2.56 -8.56 10.52
CA TYR A 150 2.46 -8.35 11.96
C TYR A 150 1.25 -7.50 12.31
N ARG A 151 0.84 -7.60 13.57
CA ARG A 151 -0.15 -6.72 14.18
C ARG A 151 0.44 -6.10 15.45
N ILE A 152 0.26 -4.78 15.60
CA ILE A 152 0.54 -4.05 16.84
C ILE A 152 -0.80 -3.74 17.49
N ASP A 153 -1.01 -4.19 18.70
CA ASP A 153 -2.20 -3.91 19.48
C ASP A 153 -2.11 -2.55 20.21
N PRO A 154 -3.23 -1.94 20.64
CA PRO A 154 -3.23 -0.65 21.33
C PRO A 154 -2.40 -0.63 22.63
N ASP A 155 -2.16 -1.77 23.26
CA ASP A 155 -1.29 -1.92 24.43
C ASP A 155 0.20 -2.02 24.10
N GLY A 156 0.55 -1.99 22.78
CA GLY A 156 1.91 -2.11 22.27
C GLY A 156 2.39 -3.54 22.06
N SER A 157 1.59 -4.55 22.37
CA SER A 157 1.94 -5.95 22.08
C SER A 157 1.97 -6.21 20.57
N VAL A 158 2.84 -7.15 20.15
CA VAL A 158 3.05 -7.48 18.74
C VAL A 158 2.81 -8.96 18.52
N ASP A 159 1.93 -9.26 17.55
CA ASP A 159 1.67 -10.61 17.05
C ASP A 159 2.17 -10.78 15.60
N GLN A 160 2.79 -11.91 15.29
CA GLN A 160 3.06 -12.35 13.94
C GLN A 160 1.86 -13.16 13.43
N LEU A 161 1.13 -12.62 12.46
CA LEU A 161 -0.13 -13.22 11.97
C LEU A 161 0.10 -14.20 10.82
N LEU A 162 0.98 -13.85 9.89
CA LEU A 162 1.37 -14.63 8.72
C LEU A 162 2.87 -14.52 8.55
N HIS A 163 3.53 -15.59 8.10
CA HIS A 163 4.97 -15.58 7.89
C HIS A 163 5.38 -16.58 6.80
N TRP A 164 6.62 -16.48 6.32
CA TRP A 164 7.22 -17.47 5.45
C TRP A 164 7.16 -18.88 6.10
N PRO A 165 6.77 -19.97 5.38
CA PRO A 165 6.51 -20.03 3.93
C PRO A 165 5.04 -19.79 3.52
N ASP A 166 4.14 -19.43 4.43
CA ASP A 166 2.72 -19.20 4.09
C ASP A 166 2.52 -17.92 3.28
N VAL A 167 3.37 -16.91 3.50
CA VAL A 167 3.49 -15.71 2.66
C VAL A 167 4.88 -15.63 2.06
N HIS A 168 4.99 -15.23 0.80
CA HIS A 168 6.25 -15.21 0.06
C HIS A 168 6.91 -13.83 0.03
N MET A 169 6.18 -12.79 -0.38
CA MET A 169 6.67 -11.41 -0.44
C MET A 169 5.51 -10.45 -0.18
N PRO A 170 5.04 -10.37 1.08
CA PRO A 170 3.90 -9.54 1.43
C PRO A 170 4.21 -8.05 1.19
N ASN A 171 3.28 -7.32 0.55
CA ASN A 171 3.43 -5.94 0.16
C ASN A 171 2.21 -5.11 0.62
N GLY A 172 1.44 -4.54 -0.29
CA GLY A 172 0.27 -3.74 0.03
C GLY A 172 -0.73 -4.47 0.93
N ILE A 173 -1.29 -3.77 1.91
CA ILE A 173 -2.22 -4.31 2.90
C ILE A 173 -3.35 -3.32 3.16
N VAL A 174 -4.59 -3.80 3.16
CA VAL A 174 -5.76 -2.95 3.43
C VAL A 174 -6.89 -3.76 4.06
N ILE A 175 -7.75 -3.09 4.83
CA ILE A 175 -8.92 -3.69 5.48
C ILE A 175 -10.20 -3.16 4.83
N SER A 176 -11.17 -4.05 4.61
CA SER A 176 -12.48 -3.72 4.04
C SER A 176 -13.24 -2.67 4.87
N PRO A 177 -14.17 -1.90 4.25
CA PRO A 177 -14.95 -0.89 4.97
C PRO A 177 -15.76 -1.43 6.15
N ASP A 178 -16.22 -2.67 6.05
CA ASP A 178 -16.98 -3.35 7.11
C ASP A 178 -16.10 -4.00 8.20
N ASN A 179 -14.77 -3.83 8.10
CA ASN A 179 -13.77 -4.36 9.04
C ASN A 179 -13.75 -5.89 9.16
N LYS A 180 -14.20 -6.61 8.13
CA LYS A 180 -14.31 -8.08 8.16
C LYS A 180 -13.30 -8.81 7.30
N THR A 181 -12.63 -8.12 6.38
CA THR A 181 -11.66 -8.72 5.47
C THR A 181 -10.38 -7.92 5.45
N LEU A 182 -9.26 -8.61 5.61
CA LEU A 182 -7.93 -8.06 5.34
C LEU A 182 -7.49 -8.57 3.97
N TYR A 183 -7.09 -7.65 3.10
CA TYR A 183 -6.50 -7.96 1.80
C TYR A 183 -4.99 -7.75 1.84
N LEU A 184 -4.26 -8.68 1.26
CA LEU A 184 -2.80 -8.70 1.22
C LEU A 184 -2.31 -8.94 -0.20
N ILE A 185 -1.42 -8.09 -0.68
CA ILE A 185 -0.69 -8.31 -1.93
C ILE A 185 0.52 -9.19 -1.66
N GLU A 186 0.68 -10.22 -2.49
CA GLU A 186 1.89 -11.02 -2.64
C GLU A 186 2.60 -10.63 -3.93
N ALA A 187 3.85 -10.20 -3.86
CA ALA A 187 4.57 -9.56 -4.96
C ALA A 187 5.97 -10.14 -5.16
N HIS A 188 6.10 -11.47 -5.21
CA HIS A 188 7.41 -12.10 -5.37
C HIS A 188 7.92 -11.98 -6.81
N PRO A 189 9.15 -11.50 -7.06
CA PRO A 189 9.67 -11.29 -8.41
C PRO A 189 10.13 -12.59 -9.10
N ASP A 190 10.40 -13.65 -8.35
CA ASP A 190 10.89 -14.92 -8.90
C ASP A 190 9.74 -15.83 -9.34
N ALA A 191 10.03 -16.75 -10.28
CA ALA A 191 9.08 -17.73 -10.74
C ALA A 191 8.63 -18.68 -9.61
N ASP A 192 7.47 -19.29 -9.79
CA ASP A 192 6.89 -20.28 -8.87
C ASP A 192 6.59 -19.75 -7.45
N HIS A 193 6.52 -18.43 -7.31
CA HIS A 193 6.12 -17.75 -6.09
C HIS A 193 4.81 -16.97 -6.27
N HIS A 194 4.25 -16.50 -5.15
CA HIS A 194 2.96 -15.84 -5.14
C HIS A 194 3.03 -14.44 -5.79
N ARG A 195 2.11 -14.19 -6.73
CA ARG A 195 1.85 -12.89 -7.37
C ARG A 195 0.35 -12.67 -7.46
N ASP A 196 -0.27 -12.53 -6.29
CA ASP A 196 -1.71 -12.51 -6.16
C ASP A 196 -2.15 -11.52 -5.07
N ILE A 197 -3.44 -11.27 -4.99
CA ILE A 197 -4.06 -10.64 -3.83
C ILE A 197 -4.81 -11.72 -3.08
N ARG A 198 -4.57 -11.80 -1.79
CA ARG A 198 -5.23 -12.71 -0.86
C ARG A 198 -6.20 -11.97 0.03
N ALA A 199 -7.32 -12.62 0.29
CA ALA A 199 -8.32 -12.16 1.25
C ALA A 199 -8.34 -13.10 2.45
N TYR A 200 -8.32 -12.52 3.65
CA TYR A 200 -8.41 -13.21 4.93
C TYR A 200 -9.60 -12.71 5.71
N ASP A 201 -10.33 -13.59 6.34
CA ASP A 201 -11.37 -13.20 7.28
C ASP A 201 -10.73 -12.59 8.54
N LEU A 202 -10.98 -11.31 8.77
CA LEU A 202 -10.52 -10.58 9.94
C LEU A 202 -11.46 -10.83 11.11
N GLN A 203 -10.96 -11.55 12.11
CA GLN A 203 -11.74 -11.90 13.30
C GLN A 203 -11.83 -10.71 14.27
N ALA A 204 -12.86 -10.72 15.14
CA ALA A 204 -13.04 -9.66 16.14
C ALA A 204 -11.84 -9.48 17.07
N ASN A 205 -11.06 -10.55 17.33
CA ASN A 205 -9.82 -10.50 18.09
C ASN A 205 -8.57 -10.11 17.27
N GLY A 206 -8.74 -9.72 16.00
CA GLY A 206 -7.65 -9.30 15.12
C GLY A 206 -6.84 -10.44 14.49
N LYS A 207 -7.23 -11.70 14.69
CA LYS A 207 -6.61 -12.84 14.00
C LYS A 207 -7.15 -12.99 12.59
N LEU A 208 -6.36 -13.60 11.73
CA LEU A 208 -6.70 -13.88 10.33
C LEU A 208 -7.04 -15.35 10.16
N LYS A 209 -8.10 -15.64 9.38
CA LYS A 209 -8.52 -17.00 9.03
C LYS A 209 -8.93 -17.09 7.55
N ASN A 210 -9.10 -18.32 7.08
CA ASN A 210 -9.69 -18.61 5.77
C ASN A 210 -9.03 -17.88 4.61
N GLY A 211 -7.69 -17.85 4.59
CA GLY A 211 -6.91 -17.24 3.51
C GLY A 211 -7.27 -17.84 2.15
N ARG A 212 -7.58 -16.98 1.17
CA ARG A 212 -7.95 -17.37 -0.19
C ARG A 212 -7.40 -16.39 -1.21
N ILE A 213 -7.04 -16.90 -2.39
CA ILE A 213 -6.65 -16.05 -3.51
C ILE A 213 -7.89 -15.33 -4.03
N LEU A 214 -7.83 -14.00 -4.07
CA LEU A 214 -8.88 -13.16 -4.63
C LEU A 214 -8.68 -12.99 -6.14
N ILE A 215 -7.46 -12.62 -6.57
CA ILE A 215 -7.07 -12.45 -7.95
C ILE A 215 -5.61 -12.79 -8.13
N ASN A 216 -5.25 -13.45 -9.23
CA ASN A 216 -3.89 -13.85 -9.55
C ASN A 216 -3.35 -13.02 -10.73
N PHE A 217 -2.17 -12.42 -10.58
CA PHE A 217 -1.48 -11.64 -11.59
C PHE A 217 -0.39 -12.43 -12.34
N TYR A 218 -0.02 -13.61 -11.82
CA TYR A 218 1.02 -14.43 -12.44
C TYR A 218 0.70 -14.73 -13.93
N PRO A 219 1.66 -14.69 -14.86
CA PRO A 219 3.09 -14.45 -14.69
C PRO A 219 3.52 -12.98 -14.74
N GLY A 220 2.59 -12.02 -14.83
CA GLY A 220 2.88 -10.60 -14.81
C GLY A 220 3.32 -10.10 -13.43
N ARG A 221 3.78 -8.83 -13.36
CA ARG A 221 4.04 -8.18 -12.08
C ARG A 221 2.75 -8.03 -11.30
N SER A 222 2.77 -8.46 -10.05
CA SER A 222 1.67 -8.30 -9.11
C SER A 222 1.41 -6.82 -8.76
N GLY A 223 0.41 -6.57 -7.92
CA GLY A 223 0.26 -5.33 -7.21
C GLY A 223 1.48 -5.04 -6.34
N ASP A 224 1.71 -3.77 -6.08
CA ASP A 224 2.68 -3.26 -5.11
C ASP A 224 1.92 -2.72 -3.90
N GLY A 225 1.29 -1.55 -4.00
CA GLY A 225 0.36 -1.02 -3.03
C GLY A 225 -1.07 -0.99 -3.54
N MET A 226 -2.02 -0.77 -2.64
CA MET A 226 -3.44 -0.65 -2.95
C MET A 226 -4.21 0.16 -1.92
N CYS A 227 -5.35 0.69 -2.33
CA CYS A 227 -6.36 1.25 -1.43
C CYS A 227 -7.75 0.71 -1.78
N ILE A 228 -8.76 1.07 -0.99
CA ILE A 228 -10.10 0.49 -1.10
C ILE A 228 -11.16 1.60 -1.11
N ASP A 229 -12.20 1.46 -1.93
CA ASP A 229 -13.32 2.38 -1.95
C ASP A 229 -14.42 2.00 -0.92
N ALA A 230 -15.41 2.86 -0.77
CA ALA A 230 -16.51 2.66 0.16
C ALA A 230 -17.42 1.47 -0.19
N ALA A 231 -17.36 0.99 -1.43
CA ALA A 231 -18.10 -0.20 -1.89
C ALA A 231 -17.27 -1.50 -1.75
N GLY A 232 -16.00 -1.39 -1.29
CA GLY A 232 -15.11 -2.52 -1.09
C GLY A 232 -14.31 -2.93 -2.33
N ASN A 233 -14.30 -2.12 -3.39
CA ASN A 233 -13.43 -2.40 -4.54
C ASN A 233 -11.99 -1.98 -4.23
N LEU A 234 -11.04 -2.85 -4.58
CA LEU A 234 -9.61 -2.58 -4.44
C LEU A 234 -9.11 -1.79 -5.66
N TYR A 235 -8.32 -0.76 -5.41
CA TYR A 235 -7.59 0.01 -6.42
C TYR A 235 -6.12 -0.36 -6.28
N VAL A 236 -5.60 -1.11 -7.24
CA VAL A 236 -4.30 -1.80 -7.14
C VAL A 236 -3.31 -1.16 -8.11
N ALA A 237 -2.20 -0.69 -7.58
CA ALA A 237 -1.05 -0.25 -8.36
C ALA A 237 -0.26 -1.48 -8.82
N ALA A 238 -0.31 -1.85 -10.10
CA ALA A 238 0.27 -3.08 -10.61
C ALA A 238 0.84 -2.94 -12.03
N GLY A 239 1.65 -3.91 -12.43
CA GLY A 239 2.14 -4.06 -13.80
C GLY A 239 3.45 -3.34 -14.10
N LEU A 240 3.94 -3.56 -15.32
CA LEU A 240 5.21 -3.03 -15.84
C LEU A 240 5.03 -2.50 -17.26
N HIS A 241 5.74 -1.41 -17.60
CA HIS A 241 5.92 -0.94 -18.97
C HIS A 241 6.99 -1.73 -19.70
N ALA A 242 8.06 -2.12 -19.02
CA ALA A 242 9.18 -2.87 -19.57
C ALA A 242 9.58 -4.02 -18.63
N THR A 243 10.08 -5.10 -19.22
CA THR A 243 10.61 -6.24 -18.46
C THR A 243 11.83 -5.84 -17.64
N ARG A 244 11.98 -6.46 -16.47
CA ARG A 244 13.10 -6.31 -15.55
C ARG A 244 13.97 -7.57 -15.56
N LYS A 245 15.06 -7.57 -14.80
CA LYS A 245 15.86 -8.78 -14.55
C LYS A 245 15.19 -9.70 -13.51
N THR A 246 13.90 -9.97 -13.74
CA THR A 246 13.05 -10.86 -12.91
C THR A 246 12.28 -11.79 -13.84
N SER A 247 11.52 -12.73 -13.29
CA SER A 247 10.65 -13.60 -14.08
C SER A 247 9.29 -12.96 -14.41
N GLU A 248 9.07 -11.72 -14.00
CA GLU A 248 7.83 -10.98 -14.24
C GLU A 248 7.69 -10.62 -15.72
N THR A 249 6.50 -10.90 -16.28
CA THR A 249 6.17 -10.59 -17.68
C THR A 249 5.34 -9.32 -17.79
N LEU A 250 5.06 -8.88 -19.02
CA LEU A 250 4.20 -7.74 -19.33
C LEU A 250 2.69 -8.11 -19.42
N ASP A 251 2.30 -9.30 -18.97
CA ASP A 251 0.89 -9.73 -18.95
C ASP A 251 0.00 -8.88 -18.02
N THR A 252 0.60 -8.19 -17.06
CA THR A 252 -0.07 -7.16 -16.27
C THR A 252 0.37 -5.79 -16.77
N ARG A 253 -0.57 -5.04 -17.37
CA ARG A 253 -0.32 -3.68 -17.85
C ARG A 253 -0.08 -2.73 -16.67
N PRO A 254 0.81 -1.73 -16.81
CA PRO A 254 1.11 -0.80 -15.73
C PRO A 254 -0.01 0.20 -15.51
N GLY A 255 -0.54 0.26 -14.30
CA GLY A 255 -1.61 1.20 -13.98
C GLY A 255 -2.45 0.80 -12.77
N ILE A 256 -3.57 1.48 -12.62
CA ILE A 256 -4.56 1.19 -11.58
C ILE A 256 -5.55 0.14 -12.08
N HIS A 257 -5.61 -0.96 -11.36
CA HIS A 257 -6.56 -2.05 -11.57
C HIS A 257 -7.64 -1.98 -10.50
N VAL A 258 -8.90 -1.88 -10.88
CA VAL A 258 -10.02 -1.94 -9.93
C VAL A 258 -10.53 -3.36 -9.88
N VAL A 259 -10.44 -3.98 -8.70
CA VAL A 259 -10.84 -5.36 -8.45
C VAL A 259 -12.03 -5.37 -7.49
N SER A 260 -13.12 -6.04 -7.88
CA SER A 260 -14.30 -6.15 -7.01
C SER A 260 -14.05 -7.06 -5.82
N PRO A 261 -14.88 -7.01 -4.76
CA PRO A 261 -14.80 -7.92 -3.62
C PRO A 261 -14.86 -9.42 -3.99
N GLU A 262 -15.43 -9.75 -5.16
CA GLU A 262 -15.50 -11.11 -5.70
C GLU A 262 -14.27 -11.51 -6.54
N GLY A 263 -13.25 -10.64 -6.61
CA GLY A 263 -12.00 -10.90 -7.32
C GLY A 263 -12.06 -10.67 -8.84
N LYS A 264 -13.03 -9.91 -9.33
CA LYS A 264 -13.16 -9.58 -10.75
C LYS A 264 -12.44 -8.27 -11.06
N LEU A 265 -11.62 -8.25 -12.12
CA LEU A 265 -11.11 -7.02 -12.69
C LEU A 265 -12.27 -6.29 -13.39
N ILE A 266 -12.66 -5.11 -12.89
CA ILE A 266 -13.84 -4.36 -13.37
C ILE A 266 -13.46 -3.05 -14.07
N ALA A 267 -12.27 -2.51 -13.81
CA ALA A 267 -11.75 -1.31 -14.46
C ALA A 267 -10.23 -1.32 -14.49
N PHE A 268 -9.66 -0.60 -15.45
CA PHE A 268 -8.22 -0.39 -15.59
C PHE A 268 -7.95 0.99 -16.16
N ARG A 269 -6.90 1.65 -15.65
CA ARG A 269 -6.35 2.89 -16.22
C ARG A 269 -4.84 2.81 -16.21
N GLU A 270 -4.26 2.89 -17.41
CA GLU A 270 -2.81 2.90 -17.58
C GLU A 270 -2.19 4.19 -17.03
N THR A 271 -0.99 4.08 -16.44
CA THR A 271 -0.17 5.20 -16.01
C THR A 271 0.91 5.53 -17.04
N PRO A 272 1.29 6.82 -17.21
CA PRO A 272 2.16 7.24 -18.31
C PRO A 272 3.64 6.89 -18.12
N VAL A 273 4.06 6.58 -16.87
CA VAL A 273 5.45 6.26 -16.54
C VAL A 273 5.54 4.95 -15.77
N ASP A 274 6.70 4.30 -15.83
CA ASP A 274 7.10 3.24 -14.93
C ASP A 274 7.70 3.91 -13.68
N THR A 275 7.68 3.41 -12.56
CA THR A 275 7.20 2.23 -11.89
C THR A 275 6.00 2.64 -11.04
N ILE A 276 4.83 2.13 -11.32
CA ILE A 276 3.70 2.37 -10.42
C ILE A 276 3.91 1.56 -9.13
N THR A 277 3.75 2.22 -7.97
CA THR A 277 4.03 1.62 -6.67
C THR A 277 2.81 1.56 -5.77
N ASN A 278 2.08 2.67 -5.57
CA ASN A 278 1.02 2.70 -4.58
C ASN A 278 -0.06 3.74 -4.93
N CYS A 279 -1.17 3.73 -4.20
CA CYS A 279 -2.23 4.72 -4.36
C CYS A 279 -3.01 4.95 -3.06
N SER A 280 -3.61 6.12 -2.94
CA SER A 280 -4.44 6.49 -1.78
C SER A 280 -5.56 7.42 -2.18
N PHE A 281 -6.72 7.25 -1.56
CA PHE A 281 -7.82 8.18 -1.70
C PHE A 281 -7.63 9.42 -0.84
N GLY A 282 -8.00 10.57 -1.37
CA GLY A 282 -7.98 11.84 -0.66
C GLY A 282 -8.90 12.88 -1.29
N GLY A 283 -8.66 14.15 -0.95
CA GLY A 283 -9.56 15.26 -1.27
C GLY A 283 -10.78 15.30 -0.36
N ALA A 284 -11.50 16.43 -0.37
CA ALA A 284 -12.62 16.67 0.55
C ALA A 284 -13.78 15.65 0.39
N ASP A 285 -13.98 15.14 -0.81
CA ASP A 285 -15.03 14.16 -1.14
C ASP A 285 -14.50 12.71 -1.25
N LEU A 286 -13.22 12.46 -0.96
CA LEU A 286 -12.54 11.17 -1.08
C LEU A 286 -12.62 10.56 -2.49
N ARG A 287 -12.77 11.37 -3.52
CA ARG A 287 -12.84 10.93 -4.93
C ARG A 287 -11.59 11.27 -5.72
N THR A 288 -10.55 11.77 -5.09
CA THR A 288 -9.24 11.94 -5.69
C THR A 288 -8.38 10.75 -5.34
N LEU A 289 -8.00 9.97 -6.34
CA LEU A 289 -7.02 8.90 -6.20
C LEU A 289 -5.64 9.48 -6.51
N TYR A 290 -4.79 9.59 -5.51
CA TYR A 290 -3.38 9.94 -5.66
C TYR A 290 -2.57 8.67 -5.93
N ILE A 291 -1.56 8.77 -6.80
CA ILE A 291 -0.79 7.62 -7.26
C ILE A 291 0.69 8.00 -7.23
N THR A 292 1.50 7.19 -6.56
CA THR A 292 2.96 7.25 -6.64
C THR A 292 3.44 6.38 -7.79
N CYS A 293 4.23 6.96 -8.70
CA CYS A 293 4.63 6.30 -9.93
C CYS A 293 5.99 6.82 -10.42
N GLY A 294 7.05 6.04 -10.21
CA GLY A 294 8.40 6.45 -10.56
C GLY A 294 8.81 7.74 -9.86
N ASP A 295 9.11 8.76 -10.64
CA ASP A 295 9.46 10.11 -10.19
C ASP A 295 8.28 11.09 -10.18
N GLN A 296 7.04 10.57 -10.31
CA GLN A 296 5.86 11.42 -10.42
C GLN A 296 4.81 11.13 -9.34
N LEU A 297 4.21 12.20 -8.86
CA LEU A 297 2.93 12.16 -8.17
C LEU A 297 1.83 12.40 -9.21
N LEU A 298 0.96 11.41 -9.36
CA LEU A 298 -0.16 11.45 -10.29
C LEU A 298 -1.49 11.52 -9.51
N GLN A 299 -2.55 11.91 -10.19
CA GLN A 299 -3.92 11.81 -9.68
C GLN A 299 -4.91 11.42 -10.76
N MET A 300 -6.05 10.89 -10.34
CA MET A 300 -7.27 10.76 -11.14
C MET A 300 -8.52 10.89 -10.27
N ARG A 301 -9.65 11.24 -10.89
CA ARG A 301 -10.94 11.23 -10.20
C ARG A 301 -11.55 9.83 -10.24
N THR A 302 -12.24 9.45 -9.18
CA THR A 302 -13.01 8.20 -9.10
C THR A 302 -14.50 8.46 -8.95
N GLN A 303 -15.33 7.53 -9.40
CA GLN A 303 -16.79 7.67 -9.29
C GLN A 303 -17.30 7.22 -7.92
N ILE A 304 -16.61 6.30 -7.27
CA ILE A 304 -16.91 5.84 -5.91
C ILE A 304 -15.89 6.49 -4.98
N PRO A 305 -16.31 7.07 -3.83
CA PRO A 305 -15.38 7.64 -2.88
C PRO A 305 -14.59 6.54 -2.17
N GLY A 306 -13.37 6.87 -1.75
CA GLY A 306 -12.53 5.98 -0.96
C GLY A 306 -13.07 5.75 0.44
N LYS A 307 -12.60 4.68 1.07
CA LYS A 307 -12.72 4.48 2.52
C LYS A 307 -11.85 5.52 3.24
N ALA A 308 -12.43 6.28 4.15
CA ALA A 308 -11.67 7.23 4.98
C ALA A 308 -10.90 6.50 6.07
N SER A 309 -9.61 6.83 6.23
CA SER A 309 -8.80 6.37 7.37
C SER A 309 -8.86 7.33 8.55
N TYR A 310 -8.89 8.63 8.29
CA TYR A 310 -8.76 9.71 9.25
C TYR A 310 -10.07 10.31 9.76
N ARG A 311 -11.22 9.84 9.30
CA ARG A 311 -12.52 10.31 9.83
C ARG A 311 -12.96 9.41 10.96
N PRO A 312 -13.31 9.96 12.13
CA PRO A 312 -13.96 9.19 13.16
C PRO A 312 -15.20 8.52 12.55
N THR A 313 -15.35 7.24 12.80
CA THR A 313 -16.66 6.59 12.57
C THR A 313 -17.69 7.29 13.45
N ALA A 314 -18.72 7.86 12.83
CA ALA A 314 -19.82 8.47 13.55
C ALA A 314 -20.52 7.46 14.45
#